data_557285e04fad96bcceb5be3b1cf4b98e
#
_entry.id   557285e04fad96bcceb5be3b1cf4b98e
#
_cell.length_a   1.000
_cell.length_b   1.000
_cell.length_c   1.000
_cell.angle_alpha   90.00
_cell.angle_beta   90.00
_cell.angle_gamma   90.00
#
_symmetry.space_group_name_H-M   'P 1'
#
loop_
_entity.id
_entity.type
_entity.pdbx_description
1 polymer ?
#
loop_
_entity_poly.entity_id
_entity_poly.type
_entity_poly.pdbx_seq_one_letter_code
_entity_poly.pdbx_strand_id
1 'polypeptide(L)'
;ILLTIFSIFLVFLLNEEGEIPILLNLLTFAGIYGLAAIGLNVHFGLTGLLNFGHAAFMGLGAYVTVLLIPHAAGREGVVVTTGLPFFLALLIGIISAALFGLLLGLPAIRLRGDYLAIVTIAAAEIFRLLVRDLESVTGGVYGIINFSSSLQQYRLGFIDNFASSNELNPSQIWI
;
A
#
# COMPACT_ATOMS: atom_id res chain seq x y z
N ILE A 1 15.65 -5.54 10.36
CA ILE A 1 16.02 -6.97 10.33
C ILE A 1 16.03 -7.54 11.76
N LEU A 2 16.75 -6.95 12.73
CA LEU A 2 16.79 -7.45 14.11
C LEU A 2 15.42 -7.37 14.81
N LEU A 3 14.67 -6.28 14.59
CA LEU A 3 13.30 -6.09 15.10
C LEU A 3 12.30 -7.07 14.49
N THR A 4 12.43 -7.36 13.19
CA THR A 4 11.56 -8.35 12.52
C THR A 4 11.86 -9.78 12.99
N ILE A 5 13.14 -10.13 13.16
CA ILE A 5 13.53 -11.43 13.73
C ILE A 5 13.03 -11.55 15.17
N PHE A 6 13.16 -10.49 15.97
CA PHE A 6 12.68 -10.47 17.34
C PHE A 6 11.15 -10.58 17.41
N SER A 7 10.40 -9.91 16.52
CA SER A 7 8.94 -10.03 16.45
C SER A 7 8.50 -11.46 16.10
N ILE A 8 9.16 -12.07 15.10
CA ILE A 8 8.88 -13.46 14.70
C ILE A 8 9.18 -14.43 15.84
N PHE A 9 10.29 -14.20 16.55
CA PHE A 9 10.67 -15.01 17.71
C PHE A 9 9.69 -14.85 18.88
N LEU A 10 9.21 -13.62 19.12
CA LEU A 10 8.23 -13.33 20.18
C LEU A 10 6.88 -13.98 19.89
N VAL A 11 6.42 -13.94 18.64
CA VAL A 11 5.19 -14.62 18.21
C VAL A 11 5.33 -16.13 18.29
N PHE A 12 6.48 -16.69 17.95
CA PHE A 12 6.76 -18.12 18.12
C PHE A 12 6.79 -18.58 19.59
N LEU A 13 7.19 -17.70 20.50
CA LEU A 13 7.19 -17.98 21.95
C LEU A 13 5.80 -17.90 22.59
N LEU A 14 4.92 -17.06 22.06
CA LEU A 14 3.59 -16.80 22.64
C LEU A 14 2.52 -17.82 22.22
N ASN A 15 2.79 -18.72 21.35
CA ASN A 15 2.04 -19.84 20.76
C ASN A 15 0.67 -20.19 21.40
N GLU A 16 -0.26 -19.21 21.42
CA GLU A 16 -1.66 -19.44 21.76
C GLU A 16 -2.54 -19.37 20.50
N GLU A 17 -3.64 -20.15 20.52
CA GLU A 17 -4.59 -20.24 19.39
C GLU A 17 -5.14 -18.87 19.03
N GLY A 18 -4.83 -18.36 17.83
CA GLY A 18 -5.25 -17.05 17.32
C GLY A 18 -4.14 -16.12 16.84
N GLU A 19 -2.88 -16.49 16.99
CA GLU A 19 -1.74 -15.61 16.69
C GLU A 19 -1.28 -15.61 15.22
N ILE A 20 -1.67 -16.62 14.43
CA ILE A 20 -1.31 -16.72 13.01
C ILE A 20 -1.80 -15.51 12.20
N PRO A 21 -3.03 -15.00 12.38
CA PRO A 21 -3.49 -13.79 11.68
C PRO A 21 -2.66 -12.55 12.03
N ILE A 22 -2.25 -12.42 13.29
CA ILE A 22 -1.41 -11.30 13.75
C ILE A 22 -0.02 -11.39 13.09
N LEU A 23 0.57 -12.58 13.03
CA LEU A 23 1.85 -12.81 12.37
C LEU A 23 1.79 -12.50 10.87
N LEU A 24 0.76 -12.97 10.18
CA LEU A 24 0.57 -12.71 8.75
C LEU A 24 0.41 -11.21 8.48
N ASN A 25 -0.34 -10.52 9.31
CA ASN A 25 -0.53 -9.07 9.22
C ASN A 25 0.79 -8.33 9.44
N LEU A 26 1.54 -8.72 10.47
CA LEU A 26 2.87 -8.15 10.75
C LEU A 26 3.85 -8.37 9.59
N LEU A 27 3.88 -9.57 9.01
CA LEU A 27 4.73 -9.90 7.86
C LEU A 27 4.32 -9.11 6.62
N THR A 28 3.03 -8.91 6.40
CA THR A 28 2.51 -8.09 5.29
C THR A 28 2.97 -6.64 5.42
N PHE A 29 2.80 -6.03 6.59
CA PHE A 29 3.30 -4.67 6.84
C PHE A 29 4.82 -4.59 6.74
N ALA A 30 5.54 -5.57 7.29
CA ALA A 30 6.99 -5.64 7.17
C ALA A 30 7.44 -5.73 5.70
N GLY A 31 6.73 -6.48 4.87
CA GLY A 31 6.97 -6.55 3.42
C GLY A 31 6.74 -5.21 2.72
N ILE A 32 5.61 -4.57 2.98
CA ILE A 32 5.26 -3.27 2.39
C ILE A 32 6.28 -2.19 2.78
N TYR A 33 6.57 -2.06 4.07
CA TYR A 33 7.55 -1.07 4.53
C TYR A 33 8.98 -1.43 4.14
N GLY A 34 9.30 -2.73 3.99
CA GLY A 34 10.57 -3.20 3.48
C GLY A 34 10.79 -2.76 2.02
N LEU A 35 9.80 -2.93 1.17
CA LEU A 35 9.84 -2.44 -0.23
C LEU A 35 9.95 -0.91 -0.28
N ALA A 36 9.21 -0.20 0.57
CA ALA A 36 9.33 1.25 0.68
C ALA A 36 10.73 1.70 1.09
N ALA A 37 11.33 1.02 2.06
CA ALA A 37 12.68 1.31 2.54
C ALA A 37 13.74 1.05 1.45
N ILE A 38 13.59 -0.02 0.65
CA ILE A 38 14.45 -0.28 -0.51
C ILE A 38 14.33 0.85 -1.53
N GLY A 39 13.10 1.27 -1.87
CA GLY A 39 12.88 2.40 -2.78
C GLY A 39 13.50 3.71 -2.28
N LEU A 40 13.37 4.00 -0.99
CA LEU A 40 13.99 5.17 -0.37
C LEU A 40 15.52 5.06 -0.37
N ASN A 41 16.07 3.87 -0.14
CA ASN A 41 17.52 3.64 -0.17
C ASN A 41 18.09 3.83 -1.58
N VAL A 42 17.38 3.43 -2.63
CA VAL A 42 17.77 3.71 -4.01
C VAL A 42 17.82 5.22 -4.26
N HIS A 43 16.82 5.97 -3.77
CA HIS A 43 16.80 7.42 -3.88
C HIS A 43 17.95 8.07 -3.10
N PHE A 44 18.00 7.85 -1.78
CA PHE A 44 18.96 8.51 -0.91
C PHE A 44 20.37 7.92 -1.02
N GLY A 45 20.45 6.58 -1.05
CA GLY A 45 21.74 5.88 -1.04
C GLY A 45 22.55 6.05 -2.32
N LEU A 46 21.90 6.08 -3.51
CA LEU A 46 22.59 6.21 -4.79
C LEU A 46 22.69 7.66 -5.29
N THR A 47 21.69 8.49 -5.03
CA THR A 47 21.68 9.86 -5.55
C THR A 47 22.01 10.92 -4.51
N GLY A 48 22.00 10.58 -3.22
CA GLY A 48 22.16 11.53 -2.10
C GLY A 48 20.99 12.52 -1.96
N LEU A 49 19.88 12.32 -2.68
CA LEU A 49 18.74 13.21 -2.67
C LEU A 49 17.69 12.74 -1.67
N LEU A 50 17.40 13.59 -0.68
CA LEU A 50 16.35 13.34 0.30
C LEU A 50 14.96 13.54 -0.32
N ASN A 51 14.20 12.46 -0.49
CA ASN A 51 12.83 12.50 -0.95
C ASN A 51 11.88 12.00 0.16
N PHE A 52 11.31 12.95 0.92
CA PHE A 52 10.33 12.64 1.95
C PHE A 52 8.91 12.43 1.40
N GLY A 53 8.70 12.71 0.11
CA GLY A 53 7.43 12.48 -0.58
C GLY A 53 7.18 11.02 -0.97
N HIS A 54 8.06 10.08 -0.60
CA HIS A 54 8.00 8.68 -1.02
C HIS A 54 6.65 8.01 -0.70
N ALA A 55 6.08 8.32 0.47
CA ALA A 55 4.77 7.82 0.88
C ALA A 55 3.62 8.27 -0.03
N ALA A 56 3.69 9.47 -0.62
CA ALA A 56 2.68 9.96 -1.54
C ALA A 56 2.66 9.17 -2.86
N PHE A 57 3.81 8.77 -3.37
CA PHE A 57 3.88 7.92 -4.59
C PHE A 57 3.27 6.55 -4.34
N MET A 58 3.57 5.94 -3.19
CA MET A 58 2.96 4.67 -2.78
C MET A 58 1.44 4.83 -2.62
N GLY A 59 1.00 5.88 -1.93
CA GLY A 59 -0.41 6.18 -1.72
C GLY A 59 -1.16 6.38 -3.04
N LEU A 60 -0.62 7.17 -3.96
CA LEU A 60 -1.23 7.39 -5.26
C LEU A 60 -1.38 6.10 -6.06
N GLY A 61 -0.32 5.29 -6.14
CA GLY A 61 -0.37 3.99 -6.82
C GLY A 61 -1.42 3.06 -6.22
N ALA A 62 -1.50 2.99 -4.89
CA ALA A 62 -2.47 2.18 -4.17
C ALA A 62 -3.91 2.65 -4.42
N TYR A 63 -4.18 3.96 -4.28
CA TYR A 63 -5.52 4.51 -4.53
C TYR A 63 -5.98 4.31 -5.97
N VAL A 64 -5.13 4.58 -6.96
CA VAL A 64 -5.47 4.36 -8.37
C VAL A 64 -5.77 2.89 -8.63
N THR A 65 -4.96 1.98 -8.09
CA THR A 65 -5.19 0.53 -8.26
C THR A 65 -6.53 0.13 -7.66
N VAL A 66 -6.83 0.52 -6.42
CA VAL A 66 -8.07 0.14 -5.74
C VAL A 66 -9.29 0.77 -6.40
N LEU A 67 -9.22 2.00 -6.89
CA LEU A 67 -10.33 2.67 -7.60
C LEU A 67 -10.66 1.97 -8.93
N LEU A 68 -9.70 1.35 -9.58
CA LEU A 68 -9.90 0.70 -10.88
C LEU A 68 -10.43 -0.73 -10.78
N ILE A 69 -10.24 -1.42 -9.65
CA ILE A 69 -10.79 -2.77 -9.46
C ILE A 69 -12.27 -2.70 -9.06
N PRO A 70 -13.08 -3.72 -9.43
CA PRO A 70 -14.45 -3.79 -8.96
C PRO A 70 -14.42 -3.96 -7.43
N HIS A 71 -15.13 -3.14 -6.71
CA HIS A 71 -15.35 -3.32 -5.28
C HIS A 71 -16.85 -3.32 -5.00
N ALA A 72 -17.28 -4.15 -4.06
CA ALA A 72 -18.65 -4.14 -3.65
C ALA A 72 -18.97 -2.75 -3.07
N ALA A 73 -20.01 -2.11 -3.61
CA ALA A 73 -20.48 -0.82 -3.14
C ALA A 73 -20.97 -0.96 -1.67
N GLY A 74 -20.02 -0.90 -0.75
CA GLY A 74 -20.27 -1.10 0.68
C GLY A 74 -20.52 0.19 1.44
N ARG A 75 -20.35 1.33 0.78
CA ARG A 75 -20.64 2.64 1.36
C ARG A 75 -21.17 3.56 0.27
N GLU A 76 -22.34 4.13 0.51
CA GLU A 76 -22.92 5.18 -0.32
C GLU A 76 -21.89 6.31 -0.47
N GLY A 77 -21.37 6.52 -1.68
CA GLY A 77 -20.52 7.67 -1.97
C GLY A 77 -19.26 7.42 -2.80
N VAL A 78 -18.67 6.23 -2.83
CA VAL A 78 -17.52 5.97 -3.73
C VAL A 78 -18.02 5.59 -5.10
N VAL A 79 -17.94 6.52 -6.05
CA VAL A 79 -18.64 6.46 -7.35
C VAL A 79 -17.79 5.84 -8.47
N VAL A 80 -16.50 5.62 -8.28
CA VAL A 80 -15.60 5.24 -9.39
C VAL A 80 -15.13 3.81 -9.24
N THR A 81 -15.84 2.89 -9.91
CA THR A 81 -15.33 1.54 -10.16
C THR A 81 -15.38 1.28 -11.65
N THR A 82 -14.25 1.05 -12.27
CA THR A 82 -14.19 0.72 -13.71
C THR A 82 -14.30 -0.77 -13.97
N GLY A 83 -14.19 -1.62 -12.94
CA GLY A 83 -14.30 -3.07 -13.08
C GLY A 83 -13.13 -3.72 -13.82
N LEU A 84 -11.96 -3.12 -13.80
CA LEU A 84 -10.78 -3.65 -14.47
C LEU A 84 -10.19 -4.87 -13.74
N PRO A 85 -9.58 -5.83 -14.46
CA PRO A 85 -8.83 -6.92 -13.86
C PRO A 85 -7.70 -6.38 -12.98
N PHE A 86 -7.43 -7.03 -11.85
CA PHE A 86 -6.44 -6.60 -10.86
C PHE A 86 -5.06 -6.27 -11.47
N PHE A 87 -4.53 -7.13 -12.33
CA PHE A 87 -3.21 -6.91 -12.94
C PHE A 87 -3.16 -5.67 -13.84
N LEU A 88 -4.24 -5.39 -14.56
CA LEU A 88 -4.33 -4.17 -15.38
C LEU A 88 -4.46 -2.91 -14.52
N ALA A 89 -5.28 -2.97 -13.47
CA ALA A 89 -5.42 -1.89 -12.50
C ALA A 89 -4.07 -1.59 -11.80
N LEU A 90 -3.34 -2.65 -11.40
CA LEU A 90 -2.01 -2.52 -10.80
C LEU A 90 -1.01 -1.86 -11.76
N LEU A 91 -1.01 -2.25 -13.04
CA LEU A 91 -0.15 -1.64 -14.05
C LEU A 91 -0.44 -0.14 -14.22
N ILE A 92 -1.72 0.23 -14.26
CA ILE A 92 -2.14 1.64 -14.35
C ILE A 92 -1.75 2.39 -13.07
N GLY A 93 -1.87 1.77 -11.89
CA GLY A 93 -1.41 2.31 -10.61
C GLY A 93 0.10 2.60 -10.61
N ILE A 94 0.92 1.67 -11.12
CA ILE A 94 2.37 1.86 -11.27
C ILE A 94 2.68 3.02 -12.23
N ILE A 95 2.02 3.06 -13.38
CA ILE A 95 2.21 4.13 -14.37
C ILE A 95 1.81 5.48 -13.79
N SER A 96 0.69 5.57 -13.06
CA SER A 96 0.24 6.82 -12.44
C SER A 96 1.22 7.32 -11.38
N ALA A 97 1.76 6.43 -10.55
CA ALA A 97 2.79 6.77 -9.56
C ALA A 97 4.08 7.24 -10.24
N ALA A 98 4.49 6.60 -11.34
CA ALA A 98 5.66 6.99 -12.13
C ALA A 98 5.47 8.36 -12.78
N LEU A 99 4.30 8.64 -13.37
CA LEU A 99 3.97 9.94 -13.95
C LEU A 99 3.96 11.05 -12.89
N PHE A 100 3.40 10.78 -11.73
CA PHE A 100 3.41 11.73 -10.62
C PHE A 100 4.84 11.99 -10.13
N GLY A 101 5.66 10.94 -10.05
CA GLY A 101 7.08 11.05 -9.75
C GLY A 101 7.84 11.89 -10.78
N LEU A 102 7.54 11.71 -12.07
CA LEU A 102 8.13 12.52 -13.15
C LEU A 102 7.69 14.00 -13.04
N LEU A 103 6.40 14.24 -12.79
CA LEU A 103 5.85 15.58 -12.64
C LEU A 103 6.52 16.37 -11.52
N LEU A 104 6.73 15.74 -10.37
CA LEU A 104 7.42 16.35 -9.23
C LEU A 104 8.95 16.37 -9.43
N GLY A 105 9.51 15.36 -10.08
CA GLY A 105 10.93 15.21 -10.32
C GLY A 105 11.49 16.26 -11.29
N LEU A 106 10.78 16.60 -12.35
CA LEU A 106 11.26 17.57 -13.35
C LEU A 106 11.64 18.94 -12.76
N PRO A 107 10.78 19.60 -11.95
CA PRO A 107 11.19 20.82 -11.27
C PRO A 107 12.22 20.57 -10.16
N ALA A 108 12.16 19.39 -9.51
CA ALA A 108 13.02 19.04 -8.40
C ALA A 108 14.51 18.91 -8.77
N ILE A 109 14.84 18.47 -10.01
CA ILE A 109 16.21 18.36 -10.53
C ILE A 109 16.95 19.72 -10.49
N ARG A 110 16.22 20.83 -10.52
CA ARG A 110 16.79 22.19 -10.48
C ARG A 110 17.00 22.71 -9.06
N LEU A 111 16.51 22.00 -8.04
CA LEU A 111 16.60 22.40 -6.65
C LEU A 111 17.83 21.79 -5.98
N ARG A 112 18.42 22.54 -5.03
CA ARG A 112 19.43 21.99 -4.13
C ARG A 112 18.79 20.98 -3.18
N GLY A 113 19.55 20.00 -2.69
CA GLY A 113 19.06 18.88 -1.90
C GLY A 113 18.11 19.26 -0.74
N ASP A 114 18.43 20.31 0.02
CA ASP A 114 17.60 20.76 1.15
C ASP A 114 16.22 21.28 0.70
N TYR A 115 16.18 22.03 -0.41
CA TYR A 115 14.92 22.52 -0.98
C TYR A 115 14.08 21.39 -1.58
N LEU A 116 14.73 20.37 -2.12
CA LEU A 116 14.05 19.16 -2.60
C LEU A 116 13.29 18.46 -1.47
N ALA A 117 13.93 18.32 -0.31
CA ALA A 117 13.29 17.72 0.87
C ALA A 117 12.03 18.48 1.27
N ILE A 118 12.06 19.81 1.33
CA ILE A 118 10.91 20.65 1.69
C ILE A 118 9.79 20.52 0.65
N VAL A 119 10.11 20.58 -0.64
CA VAL A 119 9.12 20.46 -1.71
C VAL A 119 8.45 19.09 -1.73
N THR A 120 9.21 18.02 -1.48
CA THR A 120 8.64 16.66 -1.45
C THR A 120 7.76 16.42 -0.24
N ILE A 121 8.07 17.01 0.94
CA ILE A 121 7.18 17.00 2.11
C ILE A 121 5.88 17.76 1.79
N ALA A 122 5.99 18.96 1.22
CA ALA A 122 4.83 19.75 0.87
C ALA A 122 3.92 19.03 -0.14
N ALA A 123 4.51 18.39 -1.16
CA ALA A 123 3.76 17.61 -2.14
C ALA A 123 3.05 16.41 -1.50
N ALA A 124 3.71 15.71 -0.56
CA ALA A 124 3.11 14.60 0.18
C ALA A 124 1.94 15.06 1.05
N GLU A 125 2.08 16.21 1.70
CA GLU A 125 1.02 16.79 2.53
C GLU A 125 -0.18 17.26 1.69
N ILE A 126 0.07 17.89 0.55
CA ILE A 126 -1.00 18.24 -0.39
C ILE A 126 -1.74 16.99 -0.86
N PHE A 127 -1.02 15.93 -1.23
CA PHE A 127 -1.62 14.66 -1.60
C PHE A 127 -2.48 14.07 -0.47
N ARG A 128 -1.97 14.08 0.76
CA ARG A 128 -2.69 13.60 1.94
C ARG A 128 -3.99 14.38 2.18
N LEU A 129 -3.95 15.71 2.04
CA LEU A 129 -5.12 16.56 2.18
C LEU A 129 -6.15 16.30 1.06
N LEU A 130 -5.70 16.18 -0.18
CA LEU A 130 -6.57 15.86 -1.32
C LEU A 130 -7.28 14.51 -1.13
N VAL A 131 -6.54 13.48 -0.69
CA VAL A 131 -7.13 12.17 -0.41
C VAL A 131 -8.17 12.26 0.70
N ARG A 132 -7.90 13.05 1.74
CA ARG A 132 -8.84 13.22 2.86
C ARG A 132 -10.10 13.99 2.47
N ASP A 133 -9.96 15.02 1.65
CA ASP A 133 -11.06 15.94 1.34
C ASP A 133 -11.94 15.42 0.18
N LEU A 134 -11.43 14.53 -0.67
CA LEU A 134 -12.16 13.89 -1.77
C LEU A 134 -12.94 12.66 -1.31
N GLU A 135 -13.80 12.79 -0.29
CA GLU A 135 -14.53 11.67 0.30
C GLU A 135 -15.32 10.83 -0.72
N SER A 136 -15.90 11.47 -1.74
CA SER A 136 -16.67 10.79 -2.78
C SER A 136 -15.85 9.84 -3.65
N VAL A 137 -14.53 10.01 -3.70
CA VAL A 137 -13.62 9.21 -4.53
C VAL A 137 -12.77 8.28 -3.68
N THR A 138 -12.20 8.80 -2.61
CA THR A 138 -11.19 8.10 -1.80
C THR A 138 -11.74 7.48 -0.53
N GLY A 139 -13.00 7.77 -0.17
CA GLY A 139 -13.57 7.42 1.13
C GLY A 139 -13.08 8.31 2.28
N GLY A 140 -12.30 9.36 1.99
CA GLY A 140 -11.83 10.35 2.96
C GLY A 140 -10.99 9.74 4.08
N VAL A 141 -11.32 10.08 5.33
CA VAL A 141 -10.61 9.60 6.53
C VAL A 141 -10.74 8.10 6.73
N TYR A 142 -11.83 7.49 6.23
CA TYR A 142 -12.09 6.06 6.38
C TYR A 142 -11.42 5.20 5.29
N GLY A 143 -10.95 5.82 4.21
CA GLY A 143 -10.36 5.12 3.08
C GLY A 143 -11.36 4.26 2.31
N ILE A 144 -10.84 3.49 1.35
CA ILE A 144 -11.64 2.55 0.55
C ILE A 144 -11.65 1.20 1.27
N ILE A 145 -12.84 0.73 1.63
CA ILE A 145 -13.05 -0.55 2.31
C ILE A 145 -13.78 -1.53 1.37
N ASN A 146 -13.78 -2.82 1.72
CA ASN A 146 -14.49 -3.90 1.00
C ASN A 146 -13.99 -4.21 -0.42
N PHE A 147 -12.74 -3.84 -0.75
CA PHE A 147 -12.14 -4.23 -2.03
C PHE A 147 -11.61 -5.67 -2.03
N SER A 148 -11.50 -6.31 -0.88
CA SER A 148 -10.99 -7.69 -0.74
C SER A 148 -11.86 -8.71 -1.50
N SER A 149 -13.17 -8.48 -1.62
CA SER A 149 -14.07 -9.36 -2.37
C SER A 149 -13.66 -9.53 -3.84
N SER A 150 -13.13 -8.48 -4.44
CA SER A 150 -12.66 -8.49 -5.84
C SER A 150 -11.36 -9.25 -6.03
N LEU A 151 -10.59 -9.43 -4.96
CA LEU A 151 -9.34 -10.19 -4.99
C LEU A 151 -9.56 -11.69 -4.73
N GLN A 152 -10.75 -12.10 -4.27
CA GLN A 152 -11.04 -13.50 -3.97
C GLN A 152 -10.85 -14.44 -5.18
N GLN A 153 -11.10 -13.97 -6.40
CA GLN A 153 -10.88 -14.74 -7.62
C GLN A 153 -9.39 -15.06 -7.88
N TYR A 154 -8.48 -14.31 -7.24
CA TYR A 154 -7.02 -14.51 -7.37
C TYR A 154 -6.43 -15.29 -6.18
N ARG A 155 -7.30 -15.86 -5.35
CA ARG A 155 -6.84 -16.67 -4.20
C ARG A 155 -6.05 -17.87 -4.69
N LEU A 156 -4.92 -18.07 -4.06
CA LEU A 156 -4.05 -19.19 -4.37
C LEU A 156 -4.56 -20.43 -3.63
N GLY A 157 -5.02 -21.42 -4.34
CA GLY A 157 -5.65 -22.62 -3.75
C GLY A 157 -4.78 -23.36 -2.75
N PHE A 158 -3.44 -23.25 -2.85
CA PHE A 158 -2.54 -23.82 -1.86
C PHE A 158 -2.62 -23.15 -0.50
N ILE A 159 -2.93 -21.83 -0.44
CA ILE A 159 -3.11 -21.07 0.80
C ILE A 159 -4.43 -21.47 1.47
N ASP A 160 -5.49 -21.66 0.66
CA ASP A 160 -6.77 -22.14 1.17
C ASP A 160 -6.66 -23.57 1.73
N ASN A 161 -5.89 -24.42 1.09
CA ASN A 161 -5.60 -25.77 1.58
C ASN A 161 -4.78 -25.75 2.88
N PHE A 162 -3.80 -24.86 2.97
CA PHE A 162 -3.01 -24.68 4.19
C PHE A 162 -3.88 -24.13 5.33
N ALA A 163 -4.76 -23.17 5.06
CA ALA A 163 -5.69 -22.63 6.04
C ALA A 163 -6.64 -23.72 6.58
N SER A 164 -7.22 -24.51 5.69
CA SER A 164 -8.14 -25.59 6.07
C SER A 164 -7.44 -26.70 6.85
N SER A 165 -6.18 -27.02 6.55
CA SER A 165 -5.41 -28.04 7.26
C SER A 165 -5.00 -27.62 8.68
N ASN A 166 -4.99 -26.32 8.96
CA ASN A 166 -4.64 -25.75 10.28
C ASN A 166 -5.85 -25.16 11.01
N GLU A 167 -7.08 -25.54 10.62
CA GLU A 167 -8.35 -25.03 11.19
C GLU A 167 -8.51 -23.50 11.15
N LEU A 168 -7.72 -22.82 10.30
CA LEU A 168 -7.79 -21.38 10.13
C LEU A 168 -8.96 -21.01 9.23
N ASN A 169 -9.77 -20.06 9.67
CA ASN A 169 -10.82 -19.55 8.81
C ASN A 169 -10.18 -18.77 7.65
N PRO A 170 -10.46 -19.15 6.38
CA PRO A 170 -9.89 -18.47 5.22
C PRO A 170 -10.11 -16.95 5.21
N SER A 171 -11.19 -16.46 5.81
CA SER A 171 -11.46 -15.02 5.96
C SER A 171 -10.46 -14.31 6.88
N GLN A 172 -9.77 -15.01 7.76
CA GLN A 172 -8.78 -14.42 8.68
C GLN A 172 -7.39 -14.25 8.03
N ILE A 173 -7.14 -14.94 6.93
CA ILE A 173 -5.88 -14.88 6.20
C ILE A 173 -5.90 -13.78 5.13
N TRP A 174 -7.09 -13.43 4.63
CA TRP A 174 -7.27 -12.52 3.51
C TRP A 174 -7.84 -11.14 3.91
N ILE A 175 -7.58 -10.71 5.14
CA ILE A 175 -7.96 -9.36 5.61
C ILE A 175 -7.08 -8.29 4.96
#